data_adfbe07328f95863fe118315c2571ccd
#
_entry.id   adfbe07328f95863fe118315c2571ccd
#
_cell.length_a   1.000
_cell.length_b   1.000
_cell.length_c   1.000
_cell.angle_alpha   90.00
_cell.angle_beta   90.00
_cell.angle_gamma   90.00
#
_symmetry.space_group_name_H-M   'P 1'
#
loop_
_entity.id
_entity.type
_entity.pdbx_description
1 polymer ?
#
loop_
_entity_poly.entity_id
_entity_poly.type
_entity_poly.pdbx_seq_one_letter_code
_entity_poly.pdbx_strand_id
1 'polypeptide(L)'
;MKVLIATEKPFAKTAVEGIESILKEANYEVVRLEKYADKAELLAAVADVDALIIRSDKVTAEVLDAAKQLKIVVRAGAGFDNVDCAAAKAKGVVVMNTPGQNSNAVAELALGMMVYMARNQFNPGTGSELQGKTLAIHAYGNVGRLVGLKGKALGMNVVAYDPFITDEAVFERDGVKKMNSVAELYAAADYLSLHIPATAETKGSRYTFLFYKKINIRAFASLLRP
;
A
#
# COMPACT_ATOMS: atom_id res chain seq x y z
N MET A 1 19.49 -20.87 -10.29
CA MET A 1 18.58 -19.81 -10.78
C MET A 1 19.28 -18.48 -10.65
N LYS A 2 19.12 -17.61 -11.62
CA LYS A 2 19.64 -16.23 -11.62
C LYS A 2 18.52 -15.26 -11.22
N VAL A 3 18.73 -14.49 -10.16
CA VAL A 3 17.74 -13.57 -9.59
C VAL A 3 18.22 -12.15 -9.74
N LEU A 4 17.44 -11.31 -10.41
CA LEU A 4 17.71 -9.88 -10.51
C LEU A 4 16.92 -9.13 -9.44
N ILE A 5 17.60 -8.32 -8.65
CA ILE A 5 16.99 -7.29 -7.79
C ILE A 5 17.11 -5.97 -8.53
N ALA A 6 15.99 -5.47 -9.09
CA ALA A 6 15.98 -4.24 -9.88
C ALA A 6 15.16 -3.17 -9.18
N THR A 7 15.76 -1.99 -8.93
CA THR A 7 15.04 -0.87 -8.32
C THR A 7 15.66 0.50 -8.67
N GLU A 8 14.84 1.39 -9.25
CA GLU A 8 15.20 2.80 -9.45
C GLU A 8 15.44 3.50 -8.10
N LYS A 9 14.57 3.20 -7.11
CA LYS A 9 14.68 3.70 -5.73
C LYS A 9 15.16 2.57 -4.83
N PRO A 10 16.44 2.54 -4.41
CA PRO A 10 17.01 1.41 -3.70
C PRO A 10 16.23 1.00 -2.47
N PHE A 11 16.29 -0.27 -2.15
CA PHE A 11 15.87 -0.78 -0.84
C PHE A 11 16.81 -0.24 0.26
N ALA A 12 16.35 -0.31 1.51
CA ALA A 12 17.26 -0.16 2.64
C ALA A 12 18.36 -1.23 2.56
N LYS A 13 19.60 -0.86 2.87
CA LYS A 13 20.77 -1.75 2.78
C LYS A 13 20.53 -3.09 3.51
N THR A 14 20.00 -3.04 4.73
CA THR A 14 19.69 -4.21 5.54
C THR A 14 18.66 -5.14 4.87
N ALA A 15 17.70 -4.58 4.13
CA ALA A 15 16.70 -5.38 3.42
C ALA A 15 17.31 -6.13 2.24
N VAL A 16 18.19 -5.47 1.47
CA VAL A 16 18.89 -6.12 0.35
C VAL A 16 19.82 -7.22 0.87
N GLU A 17 20.59 -6.94 1.91
CA GLU A 17 21.49 -7.92 2.53
C GLU A 17 20.70 -9.15 3.03
N GLY A 18 19.54 -8.95 3.61
CA GLY A 18 18.65 -10.06 4.03
C GLY A 18 18.13 -10.87 2.85
N ILE A 19 17.69 -10.22 1.78
CA ILE A 19 17.23 -10.90 0.55
C ILE A 19 18.39 -11.72 -0.04
N GLU A 20 19.57 -11.12 -0.16
CA GLU A 20 20.73 -11.81 -0.72
C GLU A 20 21.19 -13.00 0.12
N SER A 21 21.15 -12.89 1.45
CA SER A 21 21.49 -14.01 2.33
C SER A 21 20.60 -15.22 2.04
N ILE A 22 19.28 -14.99 1.99
CA ILE A 22 18.31 -16.06 1.71
C ILE A 22 18.53 -16.66 0.31
N LEU A 23 18.79 -15.84 -0.69
CA LEU A 23 19.01 -16.32 -2.06
C LEU A 23 20.33 -17.10 -2.19
N LYS A 24 21.38 -16.68 -1.49
CA LYS A 24 22.68 -17.37 -1.45
C LYS A 24 22.59 -18.71 -0.73
N GLU A 25 21.84 -18.78 0.38
CA GLU A 25 21.54 -20.04 1.08
C GLU A 25 20.84 -21.05 0.16
N ALA A 26 19.99 -20.57 -0.75
CA ALA A 26 19.35 -21.38 -1.78
C ALA A 26 20.23 -21.68 -3.00
N ASN A 27 21.51 -21.26 -2.98
CA ASN A 27 22.46 -21.39 -4.10
C ASN A 27 21.97 -20.69 -5.40
N TYR A 28 21.35 -19.52 -5.27
CA TYR A 28 20.96 -18.71 -6.42
C TYR A 28 22.01 -17.63 -6.71
N GLU A 29 22.25 -17.39 -7.99
CA GLU A 29 23.04 -16.24 -8.45
C GLU A 29 22.21 -14.97 -8.26
N VAL A 30 22.79 -13.94 -7.64
CA VAL A 30 22.12 -12.66 -7.40
C VAL A 30 22.78 -11.56 -8.18
N VAL A 31 22.00 -10.85 -8.98
CA VAL A 31 22.41 -9.65 -9.71
C VAL A 31 21.63 -8.46 -9.18
N ARG A 32 22.27 -7.31 -9.04
CA ARG A 32 21.65 -6.04 -8.66
C ARG A 32 21.66 -5.07 -9.81
N LEU A 33 20.53 -4.37 -10.00
CA LEU A 33 20.41 -3.17 -10.81
C LEU A 33 19.73 -2.09 -9.98
N GLU A 34 20.50 -1.20 -9.42
CA GLU A 34 20.01 -0.15 -8.53
C GLU A 34 20.26 1.24 -9.11
N LYS A 35 19.31 2.17 -8.86
CA LYS A 35 19.43 3.59 -9.27
C LYS A 35 19.57 3.79 -10.77
N TYR A 36 19.10 2.84 -11.57
CA TYR A 36 19.10 3.01 -13.01
C TYR A 36 18.11 4.13 -13.41
N ALA A 37 18.45 4.86 -14.44
CA ALA A 37 17.64 5.98 -14.94
C ALA A 37 17.01 5.67 -16.29
N ASP A 38 17.63 4.77 -17.06
CA ASP A 38 17.15 4.37 -18.38
C ASP A 38 16.49 3.00 -18.33
N LYS A 39 15.30 2.93 -18.90
CA LYS A 39 14.58 1.66 -19.08
C LYS A 39 15.40 0.64 -19.87
N ALA A 40 16.27 1.07 -20.79
CA ALA A 40 17.14 0.19 -21.54
C ALA A 40 18.06 -0.66 -20.65
N GLU A 41 18.48 -0.12 -19.50
CA GLU A 41 19.28 -0.86 -18.53
C GLU A 41 18.48 -2.03 -17.94
N LEU A 42 17.20 -1.79 -17.59
CA LEU A 42 16.31 -2.84 -17.10
C LEU A 42 16.06 -3.90 -18.18
N LEU A 43 15.79 -3.49 -19.42
CA LEU A 43 15.56 -4.41 -20.53
C LEU A 43 16.77 -5.31 -20.80
N ALA A 44 17.99 -4.77 -20.71
CA ALA A 44 19.21 -5.55 -20.84
C ALA A 44 19.40 -6.51 -19.66
N ALA A 45 19.16 -6.03 -18.42
CA ALA A 45 19.39 -6.83 -17.22
C ALA A 45 18.40 -7.99 -17.03
N VAL A 46 17.16 -7.89 -17.56
CA VAL A 46 16.17 -8.96 -17.44
C VAL A 46 16.31 -10.08 -18.48
N ALA A 47 17.20 -9.92 -19.46
CA ALA A 47 17.23 -10.79 -20.64
C ALA A 47 17.52 -12.27 -20.33
N ASP A 48 18.32 -12.55 -19.30
CA ASP A 48 18.82 -13.89 -18.97
C ASP A 48 18.55 -14.30 -17.50
N VAL A 49 17.56 -13.69 -16.83
CA VAL A 49 17.24 -14.01 -15.45
C VAL A 49 16.02 -14.91 -15.30
N ASP A 50 16.04 -15.77 -14.30
CA ASP A 50 14.92 -16.66 -13.96
C ASP A 50 13.87 -15.97 -13.08
N ALA A 51 14.29 -15.03 -12.22
CA ALA A 51 13.44 -14.32 -11.28
C ALA A 51 13.78 -12.84 -11.20
N LEU A 52 12.76 -12.02 -11.02
CA LEU A 52 12.88 -10.57 -10.88
C LEU A 52 12.23 -10.10 -9.58
N ILE A 53 12.99 -9.43 -8.74
CA ILE A 53 12.49 -8.75 -7.54
C ILE A 53 12.49 -7.25 -7.79
N ILE A 54 11.32 -6.63 -7.63
CA ILE A 54 11.13 -5.19 -7.82
C ILE A 54 10.45 -4.54 -6.61
N ARG A 55 10.51 -3.21 -6.54
CA ARG A 55 9.76 -2.42 -5.56
C ARG A 55 8.67 -1.58 -6.23
N SER A 56 9.03 -0.47 -6.86
CA SER A 56 8.10 0.46 -7.52
C SER A 56 8.27 0.48 -9.03
N ASP A 57 9.21 -0.27 -9.53
CA ASP A 57 9.60 -0.35 -10.93
C ASP A 57 8.47 -0.95 -11.76
N LYS A 58 8.30 -0.47 -12.98
CA LYS A 58 7.23 -0.92 -13.87
C LYS A 58 7.67 -2.15 -14.66
N VAL A 59 6.95 -3.25 -14.48
CA VAL A 59 7.09 -4.46 -15.30
C VAL A 59 5.97 -4.45 -16.35
N THR A 60 6.29 -3.84 -17.49
CA THR A 60 5.38 -3.75 -18.65
C THR A 60 5.50 -4.99 -19.55
N ALA A 61 4.60 -5.13 -20.52
CA ALA A 61 4.70 -6.18 -21.54
C ALA A 61 6.07 -6.18 -22.23
N GLU A 62 6.66 -5.00 -22.51
CA GLU A 62 7.98 -4.87 -23.13
C GLU A 62 9.11 -5.45 -22.24
N VAL A 63 9.07 -5.21 -20.91
CA VAL A 63 10.02 -5.81 -19.96
C VAL A 63 9.87 -7.34 -19.96
N LEU A 64 8.62 -7.83 -19.96
CA LEU A 64 8.33 -9.26 -20.03
C LEU A 64 8.74 -9.87 -21.39
N ASP A 65 8.68 -9.10 -22.47
CA ASP A 65 9.15 -9.53 -23.80
C ASP A 65 10.67 -9.67 -23.85
N ALA A 66 11.40 -8.79 -23.18
CA ALA A 66 12.84 -8.85 -23.07
C ALA A 66 13.32 -10.03 -22.18
N ALA A 67 12.56 -10.38 -21.17
CA ALA A 67 12.89 -11.38 -20.15
C ALA A 67 12.59 -12.81 -20.64
N LYS A 68 13.48 -13.38 -21.48
CA LYS A 68 13.24 -14.66 -22.19
C LYS A 68 13.14 -15.90 -21.30
N GLN A 69 13.73 -15.88 -20.11
CA GLN A 69 13.81 -17.04 -19.21
C GLN A 69 13.04 -16.80 -17.90
N LEU A 70 12.39 -15.63 -17.76
CA LEU A 70 11.72 -15.22 -16.53
C LEU A 70 10.56 -16.15 -16.18
N LYS A 71 10.57 -16.65 -14.95
CA LYS A 71 9.55 -17.56 -14.39
C LYS A 71 8.66 -16.83 -13.35
N ILE A 72 9.24 -15.86 -12.65
CA ILE A 72 8.56 -15.20 -11.54
C ILE A 72 8.99 -13.74 -11.40
N VAL A 73 8.01 -12.88 -11.11
CA VAL A 73 8.20 -11.50 -10.64
C VAL A 73 7.70 -11.41 -9.21
N VAL A 74 8.55 -10.94 -8.31
CA VAL A 74 8.19 -10.67 -6.91
C VAL A 74 8.19 -9.17 -6.66
N ARG A 75 7.01 -8.62 -6.41
CA ARG A 75 6.88 -7.22 -6.00
C ARG A 75 7.02 -7.12 -4.48
N ALA A 76 8.10 -6.51 -4.00
CA ALA A 76 8.31 -6.26 -2.58
C ALA A 76 7.37 -5.14 -2.07
N GLY A 77 6.15 -5.51 -1.78
CA GLY A 77 5.09 -4.65 -1.28
C GLY A 77 3.69 -5.20 -1.55
N ALA A 78 2.65 -4.52 -1.08
CA ALA A 78 1.28 -5.02 -1.12
C ALA A 78 0.58 -4.80 -2.47
N GLY A 79 0.63 -3.60 -3.05
CA GLY A 79 0.08 -3.34 -4.38
C GLY A 79 0.92 -3.99 -5.48
N PHE A 80 0.34 -4.23 -6.63
CA PHE A 80 1.02 -4.81 -7.80
C PHE A 80 0.56 -4.18 -9.12
N ASP A 81 -0.02 -3.00 -9.05
CA ASP A 81 -0.48 -2.19 -10.18
C ASP A 81 0.64 -1.71 -11.11
N ASN A 82 1.89 -1.83 -10.65
CA ASN A 82 3.09 -1.59 -11.43
C ASN A 82 3.55 -2.80 -12.28
N VAL A 83 2.85 -3.95 -12.21
CA VAL A 83 3.13 -5.15 -13.00
C VAL A 83 1.97 -5.43 -13.96
N ASP A 84 2.27 -5.62 -15.23
CA ASP A 84 1.29 -6.10 -16.20
C ASP A 84 1.02 -7.60 -15.99
N CYS A 85 0.08 -7.88 -15.09
CA CYS A 85 -0.29 -9.25 -14.75
C CYS A 85 -0.92 -10.02 -15.91
N ALA A 86 -1.58 -9.33 -16.86
CA ALA A 86 -2.17 -9.99 -18.00
C ALA A 86 -1.07 -10.47 -18.97
N ALA A 87 -0.10 -9.62 -19.27
CA ALA A 87 1.05 -9.99 -20.06
C ALA A 87 1.91 -11.07 -19.39
N ALA A 88 2.12 -10.97 -18.07
CA ALA A 88 2.85 -11.99 -17.30
C ALA A 88 2.16 -13.36 -17.41
N LYS A 89 0.84 -13.40 -17.19
CA LYS A 89 0.04 -14.63 -17.32
C LYS A 89 0.12 -15.25 -18.73
N ALA A 90 0.04 -14.42 -19.76
CA ALA A 90 0.14 -14.88 -21.16
C ALA A 90 1.50 -15.55 -21.48
N LYS A 91 2.55 -15.18 -20.73
CA LYS A 91 3.91 -15.75 -20.84
C LYS A 91 4.20 -16.85 -19.84
N GLY A 92 3.25 -17.23 -18.99
CA GLY A 92 3.46 -18.22 -17.94
C GLY A 92 4.34 -17.73 -16.78
N VAL A 93 4.52 -16.40 -16.66
CA VAL A 93 5.29 -15.79 -15.56
C VAL A 93 4.40 -15.59 -14.34
N VAL A 94 4.81 -16.14 -13.20
CA VAL A 94 4.11 -15.98 -11.94
C VAL A 94 4.38 -14.57 -11.37
N VAL A 95 3.35 -13.90 -10.86
CA VAL A 95 3.51 -12.63 -10.16
C VAL A 95 3.14 -12.82 -8.69
N MET A 96 4.04 -12.45 -7.80
CA MET A 96 3.84 -12.49 -6.35
C MET A 96 4.05 -11.11 -5.73
N ASN A 97 3.42 -10.88 -4.59
CA ASN A 97 3.58 -9.68 -3.78
C ASN A 97 3.74 -10.04 -2.30
N THR A 98 3.97 -9.05 -1.44
CA THR A 98 4.13 -9.22 0.01
C THR A 98 3.01 -8.49 0.78
N PRO A 99 1.77 -9.04 0.77
CA PRO A 99 0.64 -8.37 1.42
C PRO A 99 0.83 -8.30 2.93
N GLY A 100 0.40 -7.19 3.53
CA GLY A 100 0.42 -7.01 4.98
C GLY A 100 1.74 -6.52 5.60
N GLN A 101 2.88 -6.70 4.93
CA GLN A 101 4.21 -6.42 5.51
C GLN A 101 4.44 -4.95 5.88
N ASN A 102 3.85 -4.01 5.15
CA ASN A 102 3.94 -2.57 5.43
C ASN A 102 2.69 -2.01 6.12
N SER A 103 1.72 -2.85 6.47
CA SER A 103 0.40 -2.38 6.94
C SER A 103 0.49 -1.57 8.22
N ASN A 104 1.37 -1.95 9.13
CA ASN A 104 1.56 -1.21 10.37
C ASN A 104 2.13 0.20 10.13
N ALA A 105 3.14 0.33 9.28
CA ALA A 105 3.74 1.62 8.93
C ALA A 105 2.72 2.55 8.26
N VAL A 106 1.87 2.01 7.36
CA VAL A 106 0.79 2.78 6.73
C VAL A 106 -0.25 3.23 7.76
N ALA A 107 -0.62 2.35 8.70
CA ALA A 107 -1.55 2.70 9.76
C ALA A 107 -1.00 3.79 10.69
N GLU A 108 0.27 3.71 11.06
CA GLU A 108 0.94 4.73 11.87
C GLU A 108 1.00 6.07 11.15
N LEU A 109 1.33 6.08 9.86
CA LEU A 109 1.29 7.28 9.04
C LEU A 109 -0.11 7.90 9.02
N ALA A 110 -1.16 7.10 8.81
CA ALA A 110 -2.54 7.57 8.79
C ALA A 110 -2.92 8.25 10.11
N LEU A 111 -2.59 7.65 11.26
CA LEU A 111 -2.85 8.24 12.58
C LEU A 111 -2.00 9.49 12.83
N GLY A 112 -0.72 9.46 12.45
CA GLY A 112 0.16 10.63 12.53
C GLY A 112 -0.40 11.82 11.76
N MET A 113 -0.94 11.57 10.57
CA MET A 113 -1.61 12.60 9.75
C MET A 113 -2.89 13.12 10.41
N MET A 114 -3.69 12.26 11.05
CA MET A 114 -4.88 12.69 11.80
C MET A 114 -4.49 13.60 12.96
N VAL A 115 -3.46 13.23 13.73
CA VAL A 115 -2.94 14.07 14.82
C VAL A 115 -2.42 15.41 14.29
N TYR A 116 -1.64 15.38 13.22
CA TYR A 116 -1.11 16.58 12.57
C TYR A 116 -2.23 17.55 12.16
N MET A 117 -3.32 17.03 11.57
CA MET A 117 -4.48 17.83 11.18
C MET A 117 -5.27 18.33 12.40
N ALA A 118 -5.49 17.49 13.40
CA ALA A 118 -6.18 17.88 14.64
C ALA A 118 -5.43 18.98 15.39
N ARG A 119 -4.11 18.98 15.33
CA ARG A 119 -3.24 19.99 15.96
C ARG A 119 -2.89 21.15 15.03
N ASN A 120 -3.75 21.44 14.03
CA ASN A 120 -3.58 22.56 13.10
C ASN A 120 -2.20 22.57 12.45
N GLN A 121 -1.72 21.39 11.97
CA GLN A 121 -0.40 21.23 11.34
C GLN A 121 0.77 21.64 12.24
N PHE A 122 0.57 21.53 13.56
CA PHE A 122 1.49 22.00 14.60
C PHE A 122 1.80 23.51 14.56
N ASN A 123 0.96 24.31 13.88
CA ASN A 123 1.06 25.76 13.94
C ASN A 123 0.57 26.26 15.32
N PRO A 124 1.10 27.39 15.81
CA PRO A 124 0.59 28.00 17.03
C PRO A 124 -0.92 28.28 16.94
N GLY A 125 -1.65 27.95 17.98
CA GLY A 125 -3.10 28.17 18.07
C GLY A 125 -3.84 26.99 18.67
N THR A 126 -5.16 27.12 18.74
CA THR A 126 -6.04 26.09 19.29
C THR A 126 -6.25 24.98 18.28
N GLY A 127 -5.86 23.76 18.64
CA GLY A 127 -6.20 22.53 17.92
C GLY A 127 -7.45 21.86 18.48
N SER A 128 -7.75 20.67 17.96
CA SER A 128 -8.79 19.77 18.47
C SER A 128 -8.17 18.44 18.91
N GLU A 129 -8.99 17.60 19.56
CA GLU A 129 -8.61 16.26 19.97
C GLU A 129 -9.24 15.22 19.04
N LEU A 130 -8.62 14.05 18.95
CA LEU A 130 -9.19 12.88 18.28
C LEU A 130 -10.17 12.13 19.20
N GLN A 131 -9.98 12.22 20.50
CA GLN A 131 -10.83 11.56 21.49
C GLN A 131 -12.31 11.93 21.29
N GLY A 132 -13.17 10.92 21.30
CA GLY A 132 -14.61 11.06 21.12
C GLY A 132 -15.05 11.33 19.67
N LYS A 133 -14.12 11.55 18.73
CA LYS A 133 -14.45 11.71 17.30
C LYS A 133 -14.69 10.36 16.66
N THR A 134 -15.49 10.36 15.58
CA THR A 134 -15.77 9.15 14.81
C THR A 134 -14.75 8.97 13.69
N LEU A 135 -14.01 7.87 13.75
CA LEU A 135 -13.13 7.40 12.67
C LEU A 135 -13.88 6.40 11.81
N ALA A 136 -14.17 6.77 10.59
CA ALA A 136 -14.79 5.92 9.58
C ALA A 136 -13.71 5.28 8.69
N ILE A 137 -13.76 3.96 8.53
CA ILE A 137 -12.78 3.18 7.77
C ILE A 137 -13.46 2.50 6.60
N HIS A 138 -13.08 2.87 5.39
CA HIS A 138 -13.53 2.22 4.17
C HIS A 138 -12.50 1.18 3.71
N ALA A 139 -12.88 -0.08 3.71
CA ALA A 139 -12.11 -1.32 3.63
C ALA A 139 -11.36 -1.63 4.95
N TYR A 140 -11.81 -2.73 5.58
CA TYR A 140 -11.34 -3.17 6.90
C TYR A 140 -10.38 -4.37 6.80
N GLY A 141 -9.51 -4.36 5.77
CA GLY A 141 -8.43 -5.33 5.57
C GLY A 141 -7.21 -5.05 6.47
N ASN A 142 -6.03 -5.53 6.04
CA ASN A 142 -4.79 -5.46 6.84
C ASN A 142 -4.47 -4.06 7.39
N VAL A 143 -4.56 -3.03 6.56
CA VAL A 143 -4.27 -1.65 6.99
C VAL A 143 -5.44 -1.06 7.77
N GLY A 144 -6.66 -1.15 7.23
CA GLY A 144 -7.86 -0.55 7.85
C GLY A 144 -8.08 -1.07 9.27
N ARG A 145 -7.89 -2.36 9.50
CA ARG A 145 -7.98 -2.97 10.83
C ARG A 145 -6.96 -2.38 11.81
N LEU A 146 -5.70 -2.24 11.41
CA LEU A 146 -4.66 -1.64 12.25
C LEU A 146 -4.94 -0.16 12.55
N VAL A 147 -5.46 0.59 11.56
CA VAL A 147 -5.91 1.98 11.76
C VAL A 147 -7.05 2.03 12.78
N GLY A 148 -8.02 1.11 12.67
CA GLY A 148 -9.14 1.01 13.61
C GLY A 148 -8.70 0.73 15.04
N LEU A 149 -7.86 -0.27 15.25
CA LEU A 149 -7.33 -0.64 16.56
C LEU A 149 -6.54 0.52 17.20
N LYS A 150 -5.70 1.19 16.42
CA LYS A 150 -4.92 2.34 16.88
C LYS A 150 -5.82 3.56 17.13
N GLY A 151 -6.83 3.82 16.30
CA GLY A 151 -7.81 4.88 16.50
C GLY A 151 -8.61 4.69 17.80
N LYS A 152 -9.01 3.45 18.11
CA LYS A 152 -9.63 3.14 19.42
C LYS A 152 -8.70 3.44 20.58
N ALA A 153 -7.42 3.10 20.48
CA ALA A 153 -6.43 3.40 21.53
C ALA A 153 -6.27 4.92 21.76
N LEU A 154 -6.57 5.75 20.75
CA LEU A 154 -6.64 7.21 20.87
C LEU A 154 -8.02 7.71 21.35
N GLY A 155 -8.91 6.82 21.77
CA GLY A 155 -10.23 7.19 22.30
C GLY A 155 -11.26 7.57 21.22
N MET A 156 -11.03 7.21 19.96
CA MET A 156 -11.99 7.45 18.87
C MET A 156 -13.12 6.42 18.87
N ASN A 157 -14.29 6.81 18.39
CA ASN A 157 -15.37 5.91 18.03
C ASN A 157 -15.10 5.37 16.63
N VAL A 158 -14.86 4.05 16.49
CA VAL A 158 -14.46 3.48 15.19
C VAL A 158 -15.65 2.79 14.55
N VAL A 159 -15.91 3.15 13.29
CA VAL A 159 -16.91 2.51 12.42
C VAL A 159 -16.23 2.08 11.13
N ALA A 160 -16.64 0.97 10.54
CA ALA A 160 -16.01 0.46 9.32
C ALA A 160 -17.02 -0.16 8.35
N TYR A 161 -16.69 -0.10 7.07
CA TYR A 161 -17.41 -0.77 5.99
C TYR A 161 -16.42 -1.51 5.09
N ASP A 162 -16.70 -2.79 4.87
CA ASP A 162 -15.99 -3.62 3.89
C ASP A 162 -16.98 -4.61 3.29
N PRO A 163 -17.26 -4.58 1.97
CA PRO A 163 -18.22 -5.48 1.35
C PRO A 163 -17.73 -6.94 1.27
N PHE A 164 -16.43 -7.17 1.43
CA PHE A 164 -15.83 -8.50 1.34
C PHE A 164 -15.72 -9.20 2.70
N ILE A 165 -15.90 -8.48 3.82
CA ILE A 165 -15.92 -9.07 5.15
C ILE A 165 -17.38 -9.29 5.58
N THR A 166 -17.86 -10.52 5.38
CA THR A 166 -19.21 -10.94 5.73
C THR A 166 -19.32 -11.39 7.19
N ASP A 167 -18.24 -11.87 7.78
CA ASP A 167 -18.18 -12.29 9.19
C ASP A 167 -18.16 -11.07 10.13
N GLU A 168 -19.26 -10.86 10.84
CA GLU A 168 -19.42 -9.76 11.79
C GLU A 168 -18.54 -9.91 13.02
N ALA A 169 -18.17 -11.13 13.39
CA ALA A 169 -17.27 -11.39 14.52
C ALA A 169 -15.90 -10.72 14.38
N VAL A 170 -15.47 -10.42 13.16
CA VAL A 170 -14.24 -9.65 12.90
C VAL A 170 -14.35 -8.25 13.48
N PHE A 171 -15.47 -7.57 13.28
CA PHE A 171 -15.73 -6.22 13.79
C PHE A 171 -15.98 -6.22 15.29
N GLU A 172 -16.77 -7.17 15.78
CA GLU A 172 -17.10 -7.32 17.21
C GLU A 172 -15.84 -7.56 18.05
N ARG A 173 -14.98 -8.48 17.63
CA ARG A 173 -13.71 -8.77 18.30
C ARG A 173 -12.83 -7.54 18.45
N ASP A 174 -12.78 -6.70 17.42
CA ASP A 174 -12.00 -5.46 17.43
C ASP A 174 -12.77 -4.32 18.12
N GLY A 175 -14.05 -4.54 18.48
CA GLY A 175 -14.96 -3.55 19.08
C GLY A 175 -15.18 -2.36 18.14
N VAL A 176 -15.36 -2.64 16.87
CA VAL A 176 -15.62 -1.69 15.79
C VAL A 176 -17.05 -1.90 15.30
N LYS A 177 -17.79 -0.83 15.08
CA LYS A 177 -19.15 -0.94 14.55
C LYS A 177 -19.10 -1.12 13.03
N LYS A 178 -19.65 -2.22 12.55
CA LYS A 178 -19.88 -2.45 11.11
C LYS A 178 -20.96 -1.52 10.60
N MET A 179 -20.72 -0.91 9.44
CA MET A 179 -21.70 -0.11 8.72
C MET A 179 -22.24 -0.92 7.53
N ASN A 180 -23.50 -0.68 7.15
CA ASN A 180 -24.15 -1.46 6.08
C ASN A 180 -23.94 -0.88 4.69
N SER A 181 -23.49 0.38 4.60
CA SER A 181 -23.24 1.05 3.33
C SER A 181 -22.14 2.10 3.43
N VAL A 182 -21.56 2.44 2.27
CA VAL A 182 -20.59 3.54 2.14
C VAL A 182 -21.25 4.87 2.53
N ALA A 183 -22.54 5.06 2.20
CA ALA A 183 -23.26 6.28 2.53
C ALA A 183 -23.40 6.47 4.04
N GLU A 184 -23.79 5.42 4.79
CA GLU A 184 -23.83 5.45 6.25
C GLU A 184 -22.45 5.70 6.86
N LEU A 185 -21.43 5.02 6.35
CA LEU A 185 -20.06 5.21 6.81
C LEU A 185 -19.62 6.67 6.71
N TYR A 186 -19.83 7.28 5.54
CA TYR A 186 -19.38 8.65 5.30
C TYR A 186 -20.23 9.68 6.07
N ALA A 187 -21.50 9.42 6.27
CA ALA A 187 -22.37 10.28 7.06
C ALA A 187 -21.95 10.33 8.54
N ALA A 188 -21.44 9.21 9.09
CA ALA A 188 -21.01 9.10 10.46
C ALA A 188 -19.62 9.73 10.72
N ALA A 189 -18.80 9.97 9.68
CA ALA A 189 -17.39 10.30 9.80
C ALA A 189 -17.12 11.73 10.31
N ASP A 190 -16.31 11.86 11.36
CA ASP A 190 -15.51 13.05 11.62
C ASP A 190 -14.17 12.95 10.87
N TYR A 191 -13.58 11.78 10.87
CA TYR A 191 -12.38 11.40 10.13
C TYR A 191 -12.69 10.18 9.25
N LEU A 192 -12.25 10.22 8.00
CA LEU A 192 -12.43 9.12 7.04
C LEU A 192 -11.06 8.61 6.58
N SER A 193 -10.82 7.31 6.70
CA SER A 193 -9.63 6.63 6.21
C SER A 193 -10.00 5.62 5.13
N LEU A 194 -9.39 5.76 3.95
CA LEU A 194 -9.66 4.93 2.79
C LEU A 194 -8.52 3.94 2.57
N HIS A 195 -8.85 2.65 2.53
CA HIS A 195 -7.90 1.56 2.32
C HIS A 195 -8.36 0.63 1.18
N ILE A 196 -9.23 1.14 0.31
CA ILE A 196 -9.73 0.43 -0.86
C ILE A 196 -8.61 0.27 -1.90
N PRO A 197 -8.54 -0.87 -2.61
CA PRO A 197 -7.61 -1.05 -3.71
C PRO A 197 -8.00 -0.16 -4.90
N ALA A 198 -7.02 0.23 -5.71
CA ALA A 198 -7.24 0.95 -6.95
C ALA A 198 -7.71 -0.05 -8.05
N THR A 199 -9.01 -0.20 -8.20
CA THR A 199 -9.64 -1.01 -9.26
C THR A 199 -10.30 -0.11 -10.31
N ALA A 200 -10.81 -0.70 -11.40
CA ALA A 200 -11.58 0.04 -12.41
C ALA A 200 -12.81 0.73 -11.79
N GLU A 201 -13.44 0.11 -10.80
CA GLU A 201 -14.65 0.62 -10.09
C GLU A 201 -14.30 1.71 -9.08
N THR A 202 -13.14 1.61 -8.42
CA THR A 202 -12.69 2.58 -7.42
C THR A 202 -11.86 3.71 -8.02
N LYS A 203 -11.33 3.50 -9.23
CA LYS A 203 -10.53 4.48 -9.95
C LYS A 203 -11.41 5.62 -10.44
N GLY A 204 -11.21 6.81 -9.89
CA GLY A 204 -12.03 7.99 -10.20
C GLY A 204 -13.21 8.22 -9.25
N SER A 205 -13.50 7.30 -8.31
CA SER A 205 -14.20 7.69 -7.10
C SER A 205 -13.32 8.78 -6.46
N ARG A 206 -13.83 10.02 -6.35
CA ARG A 206 -13.05 11.23 -5.99
C ARG A 206 -12.49 11.22 -4.56
N TYR A 207 -12.06 10.07 -4.09
CA TYR A 207 -11.68 9.81 -2.70
C TYR A 207 -10.22 9.45 -2.59
N THR A 208 -9.38 10.38 -2.93
CA THR A 208 -8.00 10.40 -2.46
C THR A 208 -8.04 10.92 -1.03
N PHE A 209 -7.73 10.07 -0.05
CA PHE A 209 -7.54 10.40 1.37
C PHE A 209 -8.30 11.64 1.86
N LEU A 210 -9.57 11.49 2.22
CA LEU A 210 -10.38 12.54 2.83
C LEU A 210 -10.32 12.41 4.35
N PHE A 211 -9.63 13.34 4.98
CA PHE A 211 -9.70 13.53 6.42
C PHE A 211 -10.53 14.79 6.70
N TYR A 212 -11.67 14.63 7.36
CA TYR A 212 -12.47 15.67 8.00
C TYR A 212 -13.62 16.36 7.23
N LYS A 213 -14.79 16.39 7.91
CA LYS A 213 -16.07 16.92 7.43
C LYS A 213 -16.16 18.46 7.38
N LYS A 214 -15.20 19.22 7.92
CA LYS A 214 -15.30 20.69 8.12
C LYS A 214 -14.08 21.53 7.73
N ILE A 215 -13.00 20.99 7.19
CA ILE A 215 -11.82 21.78 6.82
C ILE A 215 -11.50 21.59 5.33
N ASN A 216 -11.21 22.73 4.70
CA ASN A 216 -10.95 22.95 3.28
C ASN A 216 -9.99 21.92 2.66
N ILE A 217 -10.52 21.01 1.85
CA ILE A 217 -9.89 19.84 1.22
C ILE A 217 -8.68 20.17 0.32
N ARG A 218 -8.46 21.45 0.00
CA ARG A 218 -7.41 21.88 -0.95
C ARG A 218 -5.97 21.77 -0.44
N ALA A 219 -5.76 21.76 0.86
CA ALA A 219 -4.41 21.81 1.43
C ALA A 219 -3.67 20.46 1.43
N PHE A 220 -4.38 19.33 1.38
CA PHE A 220 -3.78 18.01 1.58
C PHE A 220 -3.35 17.31 0.28
N ALA A 221 -4.00 17.59 -0.84
CA ALA A 221 -3.64 17.04 -2.15
C ALA A 221 -2.25 17.51 -2.65
N SER A 222 -1.73 18.60 -2.10
CA SER A 222 -0.41 19.14 -2.46
C SER A 222 0.77 18.47 -1.74
N LEU A 223 0.54 17.80 -0.60
CA LEU A 223 1.59 17.14 0.19
C LEU A 223 1.90 15.71 -0.26
N LEU A 224 1.04 15.12 -1.10
CA LEU A 224 1.18 13.74 -1.60
C LEU A 224 1.51 13.67 -3.10
N ARG A 225 1.88 14.79 -3.74
CA ARG A 225 2.47 14.73 -5.08
C ARG A 225 3.95 14.36 -4.98
N PRO A 226 4.39 13.38 -5.79
CA PRO A 226 5.79 13.00 -5.87
C PRO A 226 6.66 14.13 -6.38
#